data_9d346f54d84e5ba2cf3cfea2a3eb5593
#
_entry.id   9d346f54d84e5ba2cf3cfea2a3eb5593
#
_cell.length_a   1.000
_cell.length_b   1.000
_cell.length_c   1.000
_cell.angle_alpha   90.00
_cell.angle_beta   90.00
_cell.angle_gamma   90.00
#
_symmetry.space_group_name_H-M   'P 1'
#
loop_
_entity.id
_entity.type
_entity.pdbx_description
1 polymer ?
#
loop_
_entity_poly.entity_id
_entity_poly.type
_entity_poly.pdbx_seq_one_letter_code
_entity_poly.pdbx_strand_id
1 'polypeptide(L)'
;DEVKTLEIGVDAGARIEAAPNPFRHRIVVIGSSITHGTGLSRPGMAYPAQLERATGFEFVNLGASGQCKMEQFFAHVAAACEADAFLFDSFSNPSAQQIEERLEPFVATIRAAHPTTPLIFLQTEVRESRNFNDKIRKFEDDKRAASEAGMQRLLKQDKNIYFLNPGMPLGDDHDATVDGVHPSDLGHGRILEVIRPQIVNILKKHDIR
;
A
#
# COMPACT_ATOMS: atom_id res chain seq x y z
N ASP A 1 0.95 -3.04 16.31
CA ASP A 1 1.61 -3.28 17.60
C ASP A 1 2.95 -2.55 17.63
N GLU A 2 3.32 -2.01 18.77
CA GLU A 2 4.59 -1.29 18.98
C GLU A 2 5.60 -2.21 19.65
N VAL A 3 6.78 -2.35 19.07
CA VAL A 3 7.91 -3.03 19.73
C VAL A 3 8.60 -2.03 20.64
N LYS A 4 8.48 -2.21 21.96
CA LYS A 4 9.08 -1.32 22.96
C LYS A 4 10.49 -1.71 23.34
N THR A 5 10.81 -2.99 23.26
CA THR A 5 12.12 -3.52 23.62
C THR A 5 12.45 -4.71 22.72
N LEU A 6 13.66 -4.75 22.22
CA LEU A 6 14.22 -5.90 21.51
C LEU A 6 15.56 -6.24 22.18
N GLU A 7 15.69 -7.47 22.69
CA GLU A 7 16.91 -7.98 23.28
C GLU A 7 17.36 -9.23 22.52
N ILE A 8 18.66 -9.30 22.22
CA ILE A 8 19.25 -10.48 21.56
C ILE A 8 20.20 -11.12 22.55
N GLY A 9 19.83 -12.34 23.00
CA GLY A 9 20.68 -13.15 23.85
C GLY A 9 21.63 -14.02 23.03
N VAL A 10 22.90 -14.08 23.43
CA VAL A 10 23.91 -14.95 22.83
C VAL A 10 24.70 -15.65 23.95
N ASP A 11 25.37 -16.74 23.62
CA ASP A 11 26.27 -17.46 24.54
C ASP A 11 27.45 -16.59 24.95
N ALA A 12 27.97 -16.85 26.15
CA ALA A 12 29.12 -16.11 26.67
C ALA A 12 30.33 -16.25 25.72
N GLY A 13 30.87 -15.13 25.26
CA GLY A 13 31.98 -15.10 24.32
C GLY A 13 31.60 -15.17 22.83
N ALA A 14 30.30 -15.30 22.48
CA ALA A 14 29.82 -15.19 21.12
C ALA A 14 29.87 -13.72 20.64
N ARG A 15 29.96 -13.55 19.33
CA ARG A 15 29.93 -12.22 18.66
C ARG A 15 28.64 -12.09 17.88
N ILE A 16 28.07 -10.87 17.91
CA ILE A 16 26.99 -10.46 17.03
C ILE A 16 27.57 -9.49 16.02
N GLU A 17 27.36 -9.75 14.75
CA GLU A 17 27.75 -8.88 13.66
C GLU A 17 26.54 -8.59 12.78
N ALA A 18 26.48 -7.38 12.22
CA ALA A 18 25.44 -7.04 11.25
C ALA A 18 25.61 -7.89 9.98
N ALA A 19 24.57 -8.62 9.59
CA ALA A 19 24.55 -9.29 8.31
C ALA A 19 24.36 -8.29 7.16
N PRO A 20 24.91 -8.53 5.96
CA PRO A 20 24.57 -7.74 4.78
C PRO A 20 23.07 -7.78 4.54
N ASN A 21 22.48 -6.67 4.05
CA ASN A 21 21.08 -6.69 3.63
C ASN A 21 20.91 -7.75 2.51
N PRO A 22 20.05 -8.75 2.69
CA PRO A 22 19.85 -9.79 1.68
C PRO A 22 19.06 -9.32 0.46
N PHE A 23 18.37 -8.18 0.59
CA PHE A 23 17.51 -7.64 -0.46
C PHE A 23 18.29 -6.74 -1.42
N ARG A 24 18.03 -6.91 -2.71
CA ARG A 24 18.61 -6.07 -3.77
C ARG A 24 17.76 -4.83 -4.07
N HIS A 25 16.47 -4.92 -3.84
CA HIS A 25 15.50 -3.89 -4.16
C HIS A 25 14.60 -3.61 -2.98
N ARG A 26 14.27 -2.35 -2.79
CA ARG A 26 13.40 -1.87 -1.74
C ARG A 26 12.16 -1.20 -2.32
N ILE A 27 11.00 -1.70 -1.95
CA ILE A 27 9.69 -1.14 -2.27
C ILE A 27 9.08 -0.56 -0.99
N VAL A 28 8.82 0.74 -0.97
CA VAL A 28 8.16 1.39 0.17
C VAL A 28 6.66 1.40 -0.06
N VAL A 29 5.91 0.85 0.90
CA VAL A 29 4.44 0.77 0.84
C VAL A 29 3.85 1.74 1.84
N ILE A 30 3.10 2.72 1.36
CA ILE A 30 2.41 3.72 2.18
C ILE A 30 0.90 3.52 2.00
N GLY A 31 0.19 3.36 3.12
CA GLY A 31 -1.24 3.08 3.04
C GLY A 31 -1.97 3.13 4.36
N SER A 32 -3.15 2.56 4.35
CA SER A 32 -4.15 2.62 5.41
C SER A 32 -3.98 1.50 6.46
N SER A 33 -5.06 1.26 7.22
CA SER A 33 -5.20 0.09 8.10
C SER A 33 -5.09 -1.25 7.36
N ILE A 34 -5.48 -1.29 6.09
CA ILE A 34 -5.37 -2.49 5.25
C ILE A 34 -3.89 -2.79 4.98
N THR A 35 -3.11 -1.80 4.58
CA THR A 35 -1.66 -1.92 4.45
C THR A 35 -0.98 -2.29 5.77
N HIS A 36 -1.39 -1.65 6.88
CA HIS A 36 -0.91 -1.98 8.23
C HIS A 36 -1.17 -3.45 8.60
N GLY A 37 -2.28 -4.01 8.15
CA GLY A 37 -2.68 -5.39 8.44
C GLY A 37 -3.68 -5.52 9.59
N THR A 38 -4.56 -4.53 9.76
CA THR A 38 -5.67 -4.61 10.71
C THR A 38 -6.61 -5.75 10.31
N GLY A 39 -7.00 -6.59 11.28
CA GLY A 39 -7.89 -7.74 11.05
C GLY A 39 -7.18 -9.05 10.75
N LEU A 40 -5.87 -9.06 10.68
CA LEU A 40 -5.07 -10.26 10.40
C LEU A 40 -4.75 -11.07 11.64
N SER A 41 -4.56 -12.37 11.46
CA SER A 41 -4.14 -13.30 12.55
C SER A 41 -2.74 -12.98 13.07
N ARG A 42 -1.85 -12.46 12.22
CA ARG A 42 -0.47 -12.09 12.55
C ARG A 42 0.10 -11.11 11.51
N PRO A 43 1.10 -10.27 11.86
CA PRO A 43 1.67 -9.25 10.96
C PRO A 43 2.17 -9.80 9.62
N GLY A 44 2.73 -10.99 9.59
CA GLY A 44 3.23 -11.63 8.36
C GLY A 44 2.16 -11.99 7.33
N MET A 45 0.85 -11.82 7.65
CA MET A 45 -0.25 -12.02 6.72
C MET A 45 -0.66 -10.73 5.98
N ALA A 46 -0.13 -9.57 6.36
CA ALA A 46 -0.32 -8.35 5.60
C ALA A 46 0.20 -8.50 4.16
N TYR A 47 -0.54 -7.98 3.17
CA TYR A 47 -0.17 -8.16 1.76
C TYR A 47 1.25 -7.66 1.42
N PRO A 48 1.82 -6.61 2.05
CA PRO A 48 3.21 -6.23 1.80
C PRO A 48 4.20 -7.32 2.25
N ALA A 49 3.98 -7.92 3.43
CA ALA A 49 4.82 -9.03 3.91
C ALA A 49 4.68 -10.30 3.05
N GLN A 50 3.51 -10.53 2.46
CA GLN A 50 3.31 -11.63 1.52
C GLN A 50 3.98 -11.33 0.16
N LEU A 51 3.94 -10.07 -0.33
CA LEU A 51 4.69 -9.63 -1.52
C LEU A 51 6.19 -9.85 -1.34
N GLU A 52 6.75 -9.47 -0.17
CA GLU A 52 8.15 -9.69 0.17
C GLU A 52 8.55 -11.15 0.01
N ARG A 53 7.81 -12.06 0.65
CA ARG A 53 8.08 -13.52 0.56
C ARG A 53 7.93 -14.07 -0.85
N ALA A 54 7.00 -13.52 -1.63
CA ALA A 54 6.72 -14.00 -2.97
C ALA A 54 7.68 -13.49 -4.05
N THR A 55 8.34 -12.36 -3.79
CA THR A 55 9.21 -11.68 -4.78
C THR A 55 10.69 -11.72 -4.38
N GLY A 56 11.00 -11.83 -3.09
CA GLY A 56 12.36 -11.68 -2.55
C GLY A 56 12.86 -10.23 -2.53
N PHE A 57 11.98 -9.23 -2.69
CA PHE A 57 12.30 -7.81 -2.51
C PHE A 57 11.95 -7.36 -1.11
N GLU A 58 12.62 -6.34 -0.60
CA GLU A 58 12.26 -5.71 0.67
C GLU A 58 10.98 -4.87 0.49
N PHE A 59 9.94 -5.15 1.27
CA PHE A 59 8.72 -4.35 1.32
C PHE A 59 8.62 -3.64 2.66
N VAL A 60 9.00 -2.36 2.69
CA VAL A 60 8.91 -1.53 3.90
C VAL A 60 7.46 -1.08 4.07
N ASN A 61 6.76 -1.68 5.04
CA ASN A 61 5.35 -1.39 5.31
C ASN A 61 5.19 -0.18 6.22
N LEU A 62 4.75 0.95 5.66
CA LEU A 62 4.41 2.19 6.34
C LEU A 62 2.88 2.41 6.37
N GLY A 63 2.11 1.36 6.56
CA GLY A 63 0.66 1.43 6.75
C GLY A 63 0.30 2.12 8.06
N ALA A 64 -0.64 3.07 8.01
CA ALA A 64 -1.10 3.85 9.16
C ALA A 64 -2.62 3.78 9.29
N SER A 65 -3.10 3.06 10.30
CA SER A 65 -4.53 2.80 10.52
C SER A 65 -5.31 4.09 10.74
N GLY A 66 -6.41 4.28 9.98
CA GLY A 66 -7.25 5.47 10.02
C GLY A 66 -6.62 6.74 9.41
N GLN A 67 -5.38 6.66 8.97
CA GLN A 67 -4.57 7.76 8.44
C GLN A 67 -4.26 7.54 6.94
N CYS A 68 -3.23 8.20 6.44
CA CYS A 68 -2.82 8.14 5.04
C CYS A 68 -3.93 8.64 4.09
N LYS A 69 -4.38 9.88 4.34
CA LYS A 69 -5.35 10.59 3.51
C LYS A 69 -4.64 11.57 2.57
N MET A 70 -3.45 11.19 2.09
CA MET A 70 -2.56 12.00 1.27
C MET A 70 -2.17 13.35 1.91
N GLU A 71 -2.04 13.37 3.24
CA GLU A 71 -1.48 14.52 3.95
C GLU A 71 -0.01 14.73 3.54
N GLN A 72 0.42 15.99 3.49
CA GLN A 72 1.77 16.34 3.02
C GLN A 72 2.89 15.70 3.86
N PHE A 73 2.67 15.44 5.14
CA PHE A 73 3.69 14.75 5.94
C PHE A 73 3.96 13.32 5.45
N PHE A 74 2.96 12.58 4.93
CA PHE A 74 3.21 11.28 4.29
C PHE A 74 3.99 11.43 2.98
N ALA A 75 3.74 12.51 2.21
CA ALA A 75 4.54 12.80 1.03
C ALA A 75 6.01 13.09 1.38
N HIS A 76 6.26 13.83 2.46
CA HIS A 76 7.61 14.09 2.96
C HIS A 76 8.29 12.82 3.49
N VAL A 77 7.54 11.92 4.16
CA VAL A 77 8.06 10.60 4.56
C VAL A 77 8.47 9.81 3.32
N ALA A 78 7.60 9.73 2.31
CA ALA A 78 7.94 9.06 1.05
C ALA A 78 9.17 9.68 0.39
N ALA A 79 9.22 11.01 0.30
CA ALA A 79 10.34 11.75 -0.29
C ALA A 79 11.68 11.50 0.42
N ALA A 80 11.64 11.21 1.72
CA ALA A 80 12.83 10.92 2.52
C ALA A 80 13.27 9.45 2.49
N CYS A 81 12.44 8.53 2.00
CA CYS A 81 12.76 7.11 1.92
C CYS A 81 13.62 6.80 0.70
N GLU A 82 14.69 6.03 0.88
CA GLU A 82 15.36 5.37 -0.23
C GLU A 82 14.51 4.19 -0.73
N ALA A 83 14.07 4.23 -1.99
CA ALA A 83 13.24 3.21 -2.59
C ALA A 83 13.48 3.08 -4.09
N ASP A 84 13.45 1.84 -4.59
CA ASP A 84 13.44 1.54 -6.03
C ASP A 84 12.04 1.71 -6.63
N ALA A 85 10.99 1.56 -5.81
CA ALA A 85 9.61 1.79 -6.17
C ALA A 85 8.76 2.17 -4.95
N PHE A 86 7.64 2.86 -5.19
CA PHE A 86 6.63 3.13 -4.17
C PHE A 86 5.31 2.47 -4.54
N LEU A 87 4.63 1.92 -3.53
CA LEU A 87 3.29 1.39 -3.61
C LEU A 87 2.38 2.17 -2.67
N PHE A 88 1.35 2.82 -3.21
CA PHE A 88 0.42 3.66 -2.45
C PHE A 88 -0.97 3.02 -2.39
N ASP A 89 -1.37 2.57 -1.21
CA ASP A 89 -2.74 2.21 -0.85
C ASP A 89 -3.37 3.38 -0.07
N SER A 90 -3.41 4.55 -0.72
CA SER A 90 -3.73 5.82 -0.07
C SER A 90 -5.15 6.31 -0.35
N PHE A 91 -5.97 5.54 -1.08
CA PHE A 91 -7.35 5.91 -1.40
C PHE A 91 -8.39 5.33 -0.43
N SER A 92 -7.98 4.54 0.55
CA SER A 92 -8.89 3.87 1.49
C SER A 92 -9.57 4.82 2.47
N ASN A 93 -8.87 5.82 3.00
CA ASN A 93 -9.34 6.67 4.09
C ASN A 93 -9.77 8.10 3.71
N PRO A 94 -9.29 8.72 2.62
CA PRO A 94 -9.69 10.08 2.28
C PRO A 94 -11.13 10.13 1.74
N SER A 95 -11.78 11.30 1.85
CA SER A 95 -12.99 11.62 1.11
C SER A 95 -12.66 11.98 -0.34
N ALA A 96 -13.68 12.01 -1.22
CA ALA A 96 -13.53 12.47 -2.60
C ALA A 96 -12.89 13.88 -2.67
N GLN A 97 -13.38 14.82 -1.85
CA GLN A 97 -12.82 16.18 -1.77
C GLN A 97 -11.33 16.15 -1.36
N GLN A 98 -10.95 15.34 -0.37
CA GLN A 98 -9.55 15.24 0.05
C GLN A 98 -8.66 14.67 -1.07
N ILE A 99 -9.17 13.72 -1.86
CA ILE A 99 -8.46 13.17 -3.02
C ILE A 99 -8.25 14.28 -4.07
N GLU A 100 -9.30 15.02 -4.40
CA GLU A 100 -9.23 16.11 -5.38
C GLU A 100 -8.24 17.22 -4.97
N GLU A 101 -8.23 17.57 -3.69
CA GLU A 101 -7.36 18.64 -3.16
C GLU A 101 -5.90 18.20 -2.98
N ARG A 102 -5.65 16.91 -2.67
CA ARG A 102 -4.35 16.48 -2.13
C ARG A 102 -3.54 15.61 -3.06
N LEU A 103 -4.14 14.89 -3.99
CA LEU A 103 -3.43 13.91 -4.82
C LEU A 103 -2.29 14.53 -5.62
N GLU A 104 -2.53 15.63 -6.34
CA GLU A 104 -1.51 16.28 -7.16
C GLU A 104 -0.37 16.90 -6.33
N PRO A 105 -0.63 17.67 -5.24
CA PRO A 105 0.44 18.15 -4.36
C PRO A 105 1.23 17.03 -3.69
N PHE A 106 0.55 15.93 -3.30
CA PHE A 106 1.19 14.75 -2.72
C PHE A 106 2.21 14.15 -3.70
N VAL A 107 1.79 13.91 -4.94
CA VAL A 107 2.67 13.38 -5.99
C VAL A 107 3.80 14.35 -6.33
N ALA A 108 3.52 15.65 -6.42
CA ALA A 108 4.54 16.65 -6.73
C ALA A 108 5.66 16.67 -5.69
N THR A 109 5.34 16.56 -4.40
CA THR A 109 6.33 16.49 -3.32
C THR A 109 7.23 15.27 -3.45
N ILE A 110 6.65 14.10 -3.75
CA ILE A 110 7.42 12.87 -3.93
C ILE A 110 8.30 12.96 -5.19
N ARG A 111 7.76 13.47 -6.29
CA ARG A 111 8.48 13.62 -7.55
C ARG A 111 9.68 14.58 -7.47
N ALA A 112 9.62 15.57 -6.61
CA ALA A 112 10.77 16.47 -6.37
C ALA A 112 12.00 15.72 -5.86
N ALA A 113 11.81 14.66 -5.06
CA ALA A 113 12.89 13.82 -4.54
C ALA A 113 13.16 12.58 -5.41
N HIS A 114 12.12 12.04 -6.06
CA HIS A 114 12.14 10.81 -6.84
C HIS A 114 11.64 11.04 -8.28
N PRO A 115 12.41 11.72 -9.14
CA PRO A 115 11.91 12.20 -10.44
C PRO A 115 11.52 11.07 -11.40
N THR A 116 12.12 9.89 -11.29
CA THR A 116 11.91 8.77 -12.22
C THR A 116 11.45 7.45 -11.57
N THR A 117 11.49 7.38 -10.24
CA THR A 117 11.08 6.17 -9.49
C THR A 117 9.62 5.82 -9.77
N PRO A 118 9.27 4.56 -10.07
CA PRO A 118 7.90 4.16 -10.30
C PRO A 118 7.03 4.39 -9.05
N LEU A 119 5.91 5.10 -9.24
CA LEU A 119 4.87 5.30 -8.24
C LEU A 119 3.65 4.48 -8.64
N ILE A 120 3.32 3.48 -7.85
CA ILE A 120 2.22 2.54 -8.12
C ILE A 120 1.09 2.83 -7.13
N PHE A 121 -0.05 3.29 -7.62
CA PHE A 121 -1.23 3.55 -6.82
C PHE A 121 -2.22 2.39 -6.94
N LEU A 122 -2.74 1.94 -5.79
CA LEU A 122 -3.82 0.95 -5.74
C LEU A 122 -5.15 1.67 -5.54
N GLN A 123 -6.15 1.30 -6.35
CA GLN A 123 -7.54 1.66 -6.06
C GLN A 123 -7.99 0.94 -4.79
N THR A 124 -8.76 1.63 -3.95
CA THR A 124 -9.32 1.01 -2.75
C THR A 124 -10.28 -0.13 -3.10
N GLU A 125 -10.30 -1.15 -2.27
CA GLU A 125 -11.22 -2.28 -2.38
C GLU A 125 -12.68 -1.82 -2.25
N VAL A 126 -13.59 -2.61 -2.80
CA VAL A 126 -15.01 -2.44 -2.57
C VAL A 126 -15.36 -3.04 -1.21
N ARG A 127 -15.61 -2.19 -0.22
CA ARG A 127 -15.89 -2.60 1.16
C ARG A 127 -17.33 -3.11 1.30
N GLU A 128 -17.51 -4.19 2.03
CA GLU A 128 -18.83 -4.82 2.23
C GLU A 128 -19.77 -3.99 3.11
N SER A 129 -19.25 -3.18 4.03
CA SER A 129 -20.03 -2.26 4.86
C SER A 129 -20.94 -1.33 4.06
N ARG A 130 -20.62 -1.08 2.79
CA ARG A 130 -21.47 -0.32 1.85
C ARG A 130 -22.80 -0.99 1.53
N ASN A 131 -22.89 -2.33 1.65
CA ASN A 131 -24.06 -3.11 1.26
C ASN A 131 -25.26 -2.84 2.18
N PHE A 132 -25.02 -2.36 3.38
CA PHE A 132 -26.04 -2.15 4.43
C PHE A 132 -26.32 -0.68 4.71
N ASN A 133 -25.65 0.25 4.03
CA ASN A 133 -25.77 1.68 4.32
C ASN A 133 -25.53 2.54 3.07
N ASP A 134 -26.58 3.21 2.59
CA ASP A 134 -26.51 4.04 1.37
C ASP A 134 -25.57 5.26 1.50
N LYS A 135 -25.40 5.80 2.71
CA LYS A 135 -24.44 6.90 2.93
C LYS A 135 -23.00 6.40 2.78
N ILE A 136 -22.72 5.20 3.32
CA ILE A 136 -21.41 4.56 3.16
C ILE A 136 -21.20 4.22 1.69
N ARG A 137 -22.20 3.65 1.02
CA ARG A 137 -22.12 3.33 -0.41
C ARG A 137 -21.76 4.57 -1.23
N LYS A 138 -22.51 5.66 -1.04
CA LYS A 138 -22.25 6.90 -1.74
C LYS A 138 -20.84 7.44 -1.47
N PHE A 139 -20.41 7.44 -0.20
CA PHE A 139 -19.06 7.88 0.17
C PHE A 139 -17.97 7.06 -0.53
N GLU A 140 -18.12 5.71 -0.57
CA GLU A 140 -17.18 4.82 -1.24
C GLU A 140 -17.18 5.02 -2.77
N ASP A 141 -18.35 5.22 -3.39
CA ASP A 141 -18.45 5.45 -4.82
C ASP A 141 -17.86 6.81 -5.23
N ASP A 142 -18.17 7.88 -4.49
CA ASP A 142 -17.61 9.21 -4.74
C ASP A 142 -16.08 9.20 -4.63
N LYS A 143 -15.54 8.55 -3.60
CA LYS A 143 -14.10 8.39 -3.38
C LYS A 143 -13.41 7.65 -4.53
N ARG A 144 -13.98 6.53 -4.97
CA ARG A 144 -13.44 5.75 -6.09
C ARG A 144 -13.47 6.56 -7.39
N ALA A 145 -14.55 7.27 -7.66
CA ALA A 145 -14.66 8.15 -8.83
C ALA A 145 -13.62 9.28 -8.81
N ALA A 146 -13.41 9.92 -7.66
CA ALA A 146 -12.41 10.97 -7.50
C ALA A 146 -10.98 10.44 -7.71
N SER A 147 -10.66 9.26 -7.16
CA SER A 147 -9.35 8.63 -7.37
C SER A 147 -9.12 8.28 -8.84
N GLU A 148 -10.10 7.70 -9.53
CA GLU A 148 -10.00 7.39 -10.96
C GLU A 148 -9.78 8.64 -11.80
N ALA A 149 -10.56 9.70 -11.56
CA ALA A 149 -10.41 10.96 -12.28
C ALA A 149 -9.04 11.64 -12.04
N GLY A 150 -8.58 11.64 -10.79
CA GLY A 150 -7.27 12.17 -10.42
C GLY A 150 -6.14 11.39 -11.06
N MET A 151 -6.18 10.06 -10.97
CA MET A 151 -5.17 9.21 -11.57
C MET A 151 -5.14 9.31 -13.09
N GLN A 152 -6.29 9.43 -13.77
CA GLN A 152 -6.33 9.66 -15.21
C GLN A 152 -5.60 10.94 -15.64
N ARG A 153 -5.64 12.01 -14.82
CA ARG A 153 -4.85 13.23 -15.09
C ARG A 153 -3.36 12.98 -14.94
N LEU A 154 -2.95 12.35 -13.83
CA LEU A 154 -1.53 12.07 -13.56
C LEU A 154 -0.90 11.13 -14.59
N LEU A 155 -1.60 10.08 -15.01
CA LEU A 155 -1.14 9.12 -16.02
C LEU A 155 -0.85 9.76 -17.39
N LYS A 156 -1.52 10.87 -17.72
CA LYS A 156 -1.24 11.64 -18.95
C LYS A 156 0.04 12.49 -18.85
N GLN A 157 0.45 12.81 -17.63
CA GLN A 157 1.56 13.74 -17.38
C GLN A 157 2.86 13.00 -17.05
N ASP A 158 2.76 11.79 -16.47
CA ASP A 158 3.91 11.05 -15.95
C ASP A 158 3.82 9.55 -16.31
N LYS A 159 4.74 9.10 -17.15
CA LYS A 159 4.81 7.70 -17.63
C LYS A 159 5.31 6.71 -16.56
N ASN A 160 5.87 7.20 -15.45
CA ASN A 160 6.35 6.38 -14.34
C ASN A 160 5.34 6.34 -13.18
N ILE A 161 4.12 6.82 -13.40
CA ILE A 161 2.98 6.61 -12.50
C ILE A 161 2.12 5.48 -13.06
N TYR A 162 1.65 4.62 -12.17
CA TYR A 162 0.80 3.48 -12.47
C TYR A 162 -0.41 3.48 -11.57
N PHE A 163 -1.55 3.07 -12.09
CA PHE A 163 -2.77 2.92 -11.32
C PHE A 163 -3.33 1.51 -11.53
N LEU A 164 -3.41 0.76 -10.45
CA LEU A 164 -3.95 -0.59 -10.42
C LEU A 164 -5.35 -0.55 -9.82
N ASN A 165 -6.34 -0.97 -10.59
CA ASN A 165 -7.69 -1.18 -10.10
C ASN A 165 -7.94 -2.68 -9.99
N PRO A 166 -7.88 -3.27 -8.78
CA PRO A 166 -8.04 -4.71 -8.59
C PRO A 166 -9.49 -5.19 -8.78
N GLY A 167 -10.43 -4.29 -9.04
CA GLY A 167 -11.84 -4.64 -9.16
C GLY A 167 -12.46 -5.01 -7.81
N MET A 168 -12.93 -6.25 -7.70
CA MET A 168 -13.51 -6.82 -6.46
C MET A 168 -12.65 -7.98 -5.94
N PRO A 169 -11.44 -7.70 -5.45
CA PRO A 169 -10.50 -8.75 -5.08
C PRO A 169 -10.97 -9.57 -3.88
N LEU A 170 -11.87 -9.03 -3.06
CA LEU A 170 -12.39 -9.73 -1.87
C LEU A 170 -13.38 -10.85 -2.22
N GLY A 171 -13.92 -10.86 -3.45
CA GLY A 171 -14.96 -11.81 -3.86
C GLY A 171 -16.37 -11.37 -3.46
N ASP A 172 -17.32 -12.28 -3.61
CA ASP A 172 -18.77 -12.06 -3.34
C ASP A 172 -19.37 -13.06 -2.36
N ASP A 173 -18.53 -13.90 -1.75
CA ASP A 173 -18.91 -14.87 -0.74
C ASP A 173 -19.01 -14.31 0.68
N HIS A 174 -18.64 -13.05 0.88
CA HIS A 174 -18.68 -12.31 2.16
C HIS A 174 -17.76 -12.85 3.26
N ASP A 175 -16.76 -13.69 2.93
CA ASP A 175 -15.84 -14.32 3.90
C ASP A 175 -14.50 -13.59 4.03
N ALA A 176 -14.24 -12.59 3.17
CA ALA A 176 -12.93 -11.99 3.04
C ALA A 176 -12.63 -10.85 4.02
N THR A 177 -13.60 -10.42 4.83
CA THR A 177 -13.42 -9.32 5.81
C THR A 177 -13.79 -9.75 7.23
N VAL A 178 -13.21 -9.08 8.23
CA VAL A 178 -13.54 -9.34 9.65
C VAL A 178 -14.66 -8.44 10.19
N ASP A 179 -14.91 -7.30 9.53
CA ASP A 179 -15.87 -6.28 10.00
C ASP A 179 -16.57 -5.53 8.85
N GLY A 180 -16.49 -6.05 7.63
CA GLY A 180 -17.03 -5.42 6.42
C GLY A 180 -16.12 -4.35 5.81
N VAL A 181 -14.96 -4.08 6.43
CA VAL A 181 -13.97 -3.07 6.00
C VAL A 181 -12.57 -3.66 5.87
N HIS A 182 -12.09 -4.35 6.92
CA HIS A 182 -10.74 -4.85 7.01
C HIS A 182 -10.65 -6.29 6.51
N PRO A 183 -9.84 -6.57 5.49
CA PRO A 183 -9.67 -7.91 4.98
C PRO A 183 -9.05 -8.85 6.02
N SER A 184 -9.55 -10.08 6.08
CA SER A 184 -8.98 -11.19 6.84
C SER A 184 -7.72 -11.74 6.16
N ASP A 185 -7.10 -12.78 6.74
CA ASP A 185 -6.00 -13.50 6.08
C ASP A 185 -6.40 -13.99 4.67
N LEU A 186 -7.64 -14.48 4.51
CA LEU A 186 -8.22 -14.85 3.22
C LEU A 186 -8.31 -13.66 2.29
N GLY A 187 -8.83 -12.52 2.77
CA GLY A 187 -8.97 -11.30 1.99
C GLY A 187 -7.63 -10.76 1.50
N HIS A 188 -6.61 -10.73 2.36
CA HIS A 188 -5.26 -10.34 1.95
C HIS A 188 -4.64 -11.30 0.94
N GLY A 189 -4.89 -12.60 1.05
CA GLY A 189 -4.49 -13.59 0.06
C GLY A 189 -5.11 -13.31 -1.32
N ARG A 190 -6.42 -13.05 -1.36
CA ARG A 190 -7.15 -12.72 -2.59
C ARG A 190 -6.67 -11.40 -3.22
N ILE A 191 -6.45 -10.35 -2.41
CA ILE A 191 -5.85 -9.10 -2.88
C ILE A 191 -4.49 -9.39 -3.54
N LEU A 192 -3.64 -10.17 -2.88
CA LEU A 192 -2.31 -10.51 -3.38
C LEU A 192 -2.36 -11.25 -4.73
N GLU A 193 -3.27 -12.19 -4.90
CA GLU A 193 -3.43 -12.93 -6.17
C GLU A 193 -3.67 -12.00 -7.35
N VAL A 194 -4.45 -10.92 -7.14
CA VAL A 194 -4.79 -9.95 -8.18
C VAL A 194 -3.66 -8.93 -8.40
N ILE A 195 -3.09 -8.37 -7.33
CA ILE A 195 -2.15 -7.23 -7.47
C ILE A 195 -0.72 -7.67 -7.76
N ARG A 196 -0.27 -8.83 -7.23
CA ARG A 196 1.12 -9.30 -7.37
C ARG A 196 1.59 -9.38 -8.83
N PRO A 197 0.89 -10.04 -9.76
CA PRO A 197 1.36 -10.13 -11.15
C PRO A 197 1.46 -8.77 -11.82
N GLN A 198 0.57 -7.85 -11.49
CA GLN A 198 0.56 -6.49 -12.04
C GLN A 198 1.75 -5.68 -11.50
N ILE A 199 1.99 -5.71 -10.17
CA ILE A 199 3.13 -5.05 -9.53
C ILE A 199 4.45 -5.59 -10.11
N VAL A 200 4.63 -6.90 -10.16
CA VAL A 200 5.84 -7.52 -10.70
C VAL A 200 6.09 -7.12 -12.15
N ASN A 201 5.04 -7.03 -12.97
CA ASN A 201 5.16 -6.59 -14.36
C ASN A 201 5.58 -5.12 -14.47
N ILE A 202 5.12 -4.25 -13.57
CA ILE A 202 5.55 -2.85 -13.52
C ILE A 202 7.03 -2.79 -13.08
N LEU A 203 7.40 -3.46 -12.00
CA LEU A 203 8.76 -3.47 -11.48
C LEU A 203 9.77 -3.94 -12.55
N LYS A 204 9.43 -4.97 -13.31
CA LYS A 204 10.27 -5.46 -14.43
C LYS A 204 10.52 -4.43 -15.52
N LYS A 205 9.59 -3.50 -15.78
CA LYS A 205 9.77 -2.40 -16.76
C LYS A 205 10.84 -1.39 -16.31
N HIS A 206 11.13 -1.37 -15.02
CA HIS A 206 12.13 -0.51 -14.38
C HIS A 206 13.39 -1.27 -13.95
N ASP A 207 13.63 -2.46 -14.52
CA ASP A 207 14.78 -3.34 -14.23
C ASP A 207 14.86 -3.82 -12.76
N ILE A 208 13.78 -3.72 -12.01
CA ILE A 208 13.63 -4.27 -10.66
C ILE A 208 13.24 -5.74 -10.78
N ARG A 209 14.23 -6.67 -10.58
CA ARG A 209 14.13 -8.10 -10.82
C ARG A 209 14.80 -8.93 -9.73
#